data_98590ebdb9fb9ec36ba0c5f0ae24cc61
#
_entry.id   98590ebdb9fb9ec36ba0c5f0ae24cc61
#
_cell.length_a   1.000
_cell.length_b   1.000
_cell.length_c   1.000
_cell.angle_alpha   90.00
_cell.angle_beta   90.00
_cell.angle_gamma   90.00
#
_symmetry.space_group_name_H-M   'P 1'
#
loop_
_entity.id
_entity.type
_entity.pdbx_description
1 polymer ?
#
loop_
_entity_poly.entity_id
_entity_poly.type
_entity_poly.pdbx_seq_one_letter_code
_entity_poly.pdbx_strand_id
1 'polypeptide(L)'
;LHFESHVLSDTRGIERFINVPVETGHDCNEIRIYAAKQVPLPLSEPVVTAKEDDFEDHSLAVRMRAYLLTHVDQAVSAEDAAQHFHMSVRTLRRRLADIGMSFNDIRLQVRMDTATRYLKASNLSIARISGVVGYSDQASFTRAFQKWGGETPDVVRKKHRQTTKHNQ
;
A
#
# COMPACT_ATOMS: atom_id res chain seq x y z
N LEU A 1 -20.86 -16.75 -4.38
CA LEU A 1 -20.84 -15.43 -3.76
C LEU A 1 -20.91 -14.40 -4.87
N HIS A 2 -22.11 -13.80 -5.07
CA HIS A 2 -22.30 -12.68 -5.97
C HIS A 2 -21.62 -11.46 -5.35
N PHE A 3 -20.60 -10.92 -6.01
CA PHE A 3 -20.15 -9.56 -5.79
C PHE A 3 -20.94 -8.66 -6.73
N GLU A 4 -21.79 -7.79 -6.19
CA GLU A 4 -22.39 -6.71 -6.95
C GLU A 4 -21.29 -5.82 -7.52
N SER A 5 -21.33 -5.65 -8.82
CA SER A 5 -20.37 -4.84 -9.58
C SER A 5 -20.58 -3.36 -9.26
N HIS A 6 -19.88 -2.82 -8.27
CA HIS A 6 -19.59 -1.41 -8.28
C HIS A 6 -18.56 -1.14 -9.39
N VAL A 7 -19.04 -0.48 -10.43
CA VAL A 7 -18.23 0.01 -11.55
C VAL A 7 -17.01 0.73 -11.00
N LEU A 8 -15.84 0.15 -11.19
CA LEU A 8 -14.56 0.83 -10.95
C LEU A 8 -14.43 1.93 -12.00
N SER A 9 -14.89 3.14 -11.67
CA SER A 9 -14.84 4.30 -12.55
C SER A 9 -13.45 4.92 -12.69
N ASP A 10 -12.43 4.42 -12.00
CA ASP A 10 -11.05 4.88 -12.13
C ASP A 10 -10.06 3.73 -12.22
N THR A 11 -9.82 3.26 -13.44
CA THR A 11 -8.83 2.23 -13.78
C THR A 11 -7.39 2.74 -13.79
N ARG A 12 -7.17 4.06 -13.79
CA ARG A 12 -5.83 4.69 -13.86
C ARG A 12 -4.91 4.29 -12.71
N GLY A 13 -5.49 4.01 -11.53
CA GLY A 13 -4.75 3.49 -10.39
C GLY A 13 -4.21 2.07 -10.63
N ILE A 14 -5.01 1.22 -11.25
CA ILE A 14 -4.66 -0.17 -11.56
C ILE A 14 -3.64 -0.20 -12.70
N GLU A 15 -3.86 0.57 -13.78
CA GLU A 15 -2.93 0.68 -14.92
C GLU A 15 -1.53 1.11 -14.48
N ARG A 16 -1.45 2.05 -13.54
CA ARG A 16 -0.18 2.54 -13.00
C ARG A 16 0.54 1.51 -12.14
N PHE A 17 -0.22 0.63 -11.49
CA PHE A 17 0.34 -0.41 -10.63
C PHE A 17 0.84 -1.63 -11.44
N ILE A 18 0.07 -2.05 -12.46
CA ILE A 18 0.43 -3.23 -13.28
C ILE A 18 1.17 -2.85 -14.57
N ASN A 19 1.32 -1.55 -14.88
CA ASN A 19 1.94 -1.01 -16.09
C ASN A 19 1.40 -1.61 -17.40
N VAL A 20 0.10 -1.92 -17.43
CA VAL A 20 -0.64 -2.48 -18.57
C VAL A 20 -1.94 -1.70 -18.72
N PRO A 21 -2.37 -1.36 -19.97
CA PRO A 21 -3.67 -0.75 -20.21
C PRO A 21 -4.81 -1.65 -19.74
N VAL A 22 -5.80 -1.05 -19.06
CA VAL A 22 -6.98 -1.77 -18.55
C VAL A 22 -8.21 -1.31 -19.34
N GLU A 23 -8.82 -2.19 -20.10
CA GLU A 23 -10.09 -1.93 -20.78
C GLU A 23 -11.26 -2.26 -19.85
N THR A 24 -12.23 -1.35 -19.77
CA THR A 24 -13.47 -1.52 -18.99
C THR A 24 -14.66 -1.55 -19.93
N GLY A 25 -15.78 -2.15 -19.47
CA GLY A 25 -17.04 -2.19 -20.23
C GLY A 25 -17.43 -3.57 -20.76
N HIS A 26 -16.83 -4.62 -20.25
CA HIS A 26 -17.21 -6.00 -20.57
C HIS A 26 -18.13 -6.58 -19.46
N ASP A 27 -19.06 -7.44 -19.86
CA ASP A 27 -20.06 -8.08 -18.97
C ASP A 27 -19.48 -9.15 -18.04
N CYS A 28 -18.16 -9.25 -17.91
CA CYS A 28 -17.49 -10.25 -17.05
C CYS A 28 -16.31 -9.65 -16.31
N ASN A 29 -16.09 -10.10 -15.06
CA ASN A 29 -14.93 -9.75 -14.23
C ASN A 29 -13.71 -10.60 -14.61
N GLU A 30 -13.30 -10.57 -15.87
CA GLU A 30 -12.14 -11.29 -16.37
C GLU A 30 -11.02 -10.31 -16.73
N ILE A 31 -9.84 -10.50 -16.13
CA ILE A 31 -8.64 -9.74 -16.53
C ILE A 31 -7.92 -10.57 -17.59
N ARG A 32 -8.01 -10.16 -18.86
CA ARG A 32 -7.22 -10.72 -19.94
C ARG A 32 -5.93 -9.96 -20.11
N ILE A 33 -4.82 -10.58 -19.75
CA ILE A 33 -3.48 -10.05 -20.01
C ILE A 33 -3.09 -10.46 -21.42
N TYR A 34 -3.15 -9.52 -22.36
CA TYR A 34 -2.59 -9.73 -23.70
C TYR A 34 -1.08 -9.46 -23.63
N ALA A 35 -0.27 -10.51 -23.82
CA ALA A 35 1.16 -10.32 -24.00
C ALA A 35 1.40 -9.54 -25.30
N ALA A 36 1.64 -8.24 -25.16
CA ALA A 36 2.06 -7.41 -26.29
C ALA A 36 3.42 -7.89 -26.78
N LYS A 37 3.47 -8.35 -28.03
CA LYS A 37 4.65 -8.69 -28.83
C LYS A 37 5.79 -9.34 -28.05
N GLN A 38 6.01 -10.62 -28.32
CA GLN A 38 7.21 -11.34 -27.94
C GLN A 38 8.45 -10.52 -28.29
N VAL A 39 9.01 -9.83 -27.28
CA VAL A 39 10.43 -9.51 -27.31
C VAL A 39 11.12 -10.86 -27.07
N PRO A 40 11.97 -11.35 -27.96
CA PRO A 40 12.73 -12.58 -27.70
C PRO A 40 13.58 -12.31 -26.46
N LEU A 41 13.20 -12.88 -25.32
CA LEU A 41 14.09 -12.95 -24.17
C LEU A 41 15.28 -13.80 -24.59
N PRO A 42 16.51 -13.34 -24.42
CA PRO A 42 17.68 -14.19 -24.65
C PRO A 42 17.58 -15.37 -23.68
N LEU A 43 17.45 -16.57 -24.22
CA LEU A 43 17.31 -17.86 -23.51
C LEU A 43 18.60 -18.29 -22.77
N SER A 44 19.41 -17.35 -22.32
CA SER A 44 20.70 -17.63 -21.68
C SER A 44 20.79 -17.23 -20.20
N GLU A 45 19.74 -16.66 -19.62
CA GLU A 45 19.71 -16.48 -18.17
C GLU A 45 18.83 -17.56 -17.53
N PRO A 46 19.29 -18.22 -16.46
CA PRO A 46 18.45 -19.15 -15.75
C PRO A 46 17.22 -18.37 -15.27
N VAL A 47 16.03 -18.85 -15.67
CA VAL A 47 14.79 -18.42 -15.03
C VAL A 47 15.00 -18.67 -13.55
N VAL A 48 15.19 -17.60 -12.80
CA VAL A 48 15.17 -17.68 -11.34
C VAL A 48 13.77 -18.17 -11.01
N THR A 49 13.66 -19.46 -10.76
CA THR A 49 12.44 -20.05 -10.22
C THR A 49 12.26 -19.40 -8.88
N ALA A 50 11.42 -18.35 -8.80
CA ALA A 50 10.98 -17.82 -7.54
C ALA A 50 10.44 -19.04 -6.77
N LYS A 51 11.03 -19.33 -5.60
CA LYS A 51 10.57 -20.43 -4.78
C LYS A 51 9.10 -20.17 -4.48
N GLU A 52 8.30 -21.23 -4.43
CA GLU A 52 6.88 -21.10 -4.04
C GLU A 52 6.73 -20.33 -2.72
N ASP A 53 7.70 -20.44 -1.82
CA ASP A 53 7.83 -19.67 -0.58
C ASP A 53 7.89 -18.15 -0.82
N ASP A 54 8.59 -17.67 -1.85
CA ASP A 54 8.71 -16.23 -2.15
C ASP A 54 7.36 -15.63 -2.57
N PHE A 55 6.53 -16.40 -3.30
CA PHE A 55 5.19 -15.96 -3.69
C PHE A 55 4.25 -15.89 -2.47
N GLU A 56 4.31 -16.89 -1.58
CA GLU A 56 3.53 -16.89 -0.34
C GLU A 56 3.91 -15.74 0.59
N ASP A 57 5.19 -15.40 0.69
CA ASP A 57 5.67 -14.34 1.57
C ASP A 57 5.35 -12.95 1.02
N HIS A 58 5.41 -12.74 -0.30
CA HIS A 58 4.89 -11.52 -0.93
C HIS A 58 3.37 -11.38 -0.75
N SER A 59 2.62 -12.47 -0.89
CA SER A 59 1.19 -12.51 -0.60
C SER A 59 0.90 -12.16 0.87
N LEU A 60 1.74 -12.61 1.81
CA LEU A 60 1.63 -12.26 3.22
C LEU A 60 1.79 -10.75 3.44
N ALA A 61 2.78 -10.11 2.80
CA ALA A 61 2.98 -8.66 2.92
C ALA A 61 1.78 -7.86 2.40
N VAL A 62 1.18 -8.27 1.29
CA VAL A 62 -0.03 -7.64 0.74
C VAL A 62 -1.21 -7.78 1.70
N ARG A 63 -1.44 -8.98 2.23
CA ARG A 63 -2.50 -9.24 3.22
C ARG A 63 -2.26 -8.48 4.52
N MET A 64 -1.00 -8.38 4.96
CA MET A 64 -0.60 -7.59 6.13
C MET A 64 -0.90 -6.11 5.94
N ARG A 65 -0.61 -5.53 4.76
CA ARG A 65 -0.99 -4.15 4.43
C ARG A 65 -2.50 -3.93 4.53
N ALA A 66 -3.29 -4.83 3.95
CA ALA A 66 -4.75 -4.75 4.00
C ALA A 66 -5.27 -4.80 5.45
N TYR A 67 -4.76 -5.73 6.26
CA TYR A 67 -5.09 -5.83 7.67
C TYR A 67 -4.74 -4.57 8.45
N LEU A 68 -3.52 -4.04 8.29
CA LEU A 68 -3.08 -2.82 8.97
C LEU A 68 -3.83 -1.58 8.48
N LEU A 69 -4.29 -1.55 7.24
CA LEU A 69 -5.09 -0.43 6.71
C LEU A 69 -6.46 -0.36 7.37
N THR A 70 -7.10 -1.50 7.62
CA THR A 70 -8.40 -1.54 8.33
C THR A 70 -8.29 -1.22 9.83
N HIS A 71 -7.08 -1.24 10.39
CA HIS A 71 -6.79 -0.96 11.80
C HIS A 71 -5.76 0.18 11.96
N VAL A 72 -5.75 1.13 11.03
CA VAL A 72 -4.68 2.16 10.93
C VAL A 72 -4.63 3.08 12.15
N ASP A 73 -5.76 3.32 12.80
CA ASP A 73 -5.93 4.12 14.01
C ASP A 73 -5.56 3.36 15.29
N GLN A 74 -5.39 2.03 15.21
CA GLN A 74 -5.10 1.18 16.35
C GLN A 74 -3.60 0.92 16.52
N ALA A 75 -3.21 0.65 17.76
CA ALA A 75 -1.83 0.27 18.07
C ALA A 75 -1.61 -1.25 17.85
N VAL A 76 -1.89 -1.74 16.64
CA VAL A 76 -1.69 -3.16 16.31
C VAL A 76 -0.23 -3.55 16.54
N SER A 77 -0.01 -4.59 17.34
CA SER A 77 1.29 -5.17 17.61
C SER A 77 1.65 -6.29 16.60
N ALA A 78 2.91 -6.73 16.62
CA ALA A 78 3.31 -7.89 15.83
C ALA A 78 2.67 -9.18 16.34
N GLU A 79 2.34 -9.23 17.63
CA GLU A 79 1.63 -10.32 18.30
C GLU A 79 0.20 -10.44 17.79
N ASP A 80 -0.55 -9.32 17.73
CA ASP A 80 -1.91 -9.26 17.20
C ASP A 80 -1.94 -9.69 15.73
N ALA A 81 -1.00 -9.19 14.94
CA ALA A 81 -0.88 -9.57 13.54
C ALA A 81 -0.56 -11.05 13.36
N ALA A 82 0.39 -11.60 14.12
CA ALA A 82 0.74 -13.01 14.06
C ALA A 82 -0.46 -13.90 14.43
N GLN A 83 -1.23 -13.52 15.44
CA GLN A 83 -2.46 -14.20 15.82
C GLN A 83 -3.50 -14.17 14.70
N HIS A 84 -3.71 -13.00 14.09
CA HIS A 84 -4.65 -12.84 12.96
C HIS A 84 -4.30 -13.74 11.77
N PHE A 85 -3.00 -13.89 11.49
CA PHE A 85 -2.53 -14.77 10.40
C PHE A 85 -2.25 -16.22 10.83
N HIS A 86 -2.67 -16.63 12.03
CA HIS A 86 -2.52 -17.99 12.57
C HIS A 86 -1.08 -18.49 12.56
N MET A 87 -0.13 -17.63 12.90
CA MET A 87 1.28 -17.99 12.97
C MET A 87 1.96 -17.44 14.23
N SER A 88 3.15 -17.95 14.55
CA SER A 88 3.95 -17.40 15.64
C SER A 88 4.59 -16.06 15.22
N VAL A 89 4.86 -15.18 16.18
CA VAL A 89 5.61 -13.92 15.94
C VAL A 89 6.97 -14.20 15.29
N ARG A 90 7.63 -15.28 15.69
CA ARG A 90 8.91 -15.73 15.10
C ARG A 90 8.74 -16.05 13.61
N THR A 91 7.69 -16.80 13.27
CA THR A 91 7.38 -17.15 11.89
C THR A 91 7.06 -15.92 11.05
N LEU A 92 6.21 -15.02 11.59
CA LEU A 92 5.87 -13.75 10.94
C LEU A 92 7.13 -12.92 10.63
N ARG A 93 7.98 -12.71 11.64
CA ARG A 93 9.22 -11.92 11.46
C ARG A 93 10.17 -12.54 10.45
N ARG A 94 10.33 -13.87 10.45
CA ARG A 94 11.18 -14.58 9.48
C ARG A 94 10.65 -14.38 8.07
N ARG A 95 9.37 -14.70 7.81
CA ARG A 95 8.76 -14.58 6.48
C ARG A 95 8.82 -13.15 5.91
N LEU A 96 8.61 -12.15 6.75
CA LEU A 96 8.76 -10.76 6.30
C LEU A 96 10.23 -10.40 6.03
N ALA A 97 11.17 -10.92 6.83
CA ALA A 97 12.60 -10.70 6.62
C ALA A 97 13.11 -11.37 5.33
N ASP A 98 12.56 -12.54 4.97
CA ASP A 98 12.92 -13.27 3.75
C ASP A 98 12.62 -12.45 2.48
N ILE A 99 11.63 -11.54 2.54
CA ILE A 99 11.32 -10.56 1.48
C ILE A 99 11.88 -9.15 1.76
N GLY A 100 12.83 -9.02 2.69
CA GLY A 100 13.48 -7.74 3.01
C GLY A 100 12.60 -6.73 3.73
N MET A 101 11.51 -7.15 4.38
CA MET A 101 10.57 -6.27 5.08
C MET A 101 10.51 -6.56 6.58
N SER A 102 10.12 -5.56 7.37
CA SER A 102 9.71 -5.78 8.76
C SER A 102 8.25 -5.38 8.97
N PHE A 103 7.62 -5.96 10.00
CA PHE A 103 6.27 -5.56 10.41
C PHE A 103 6.17 -4.04 10.69
N ASN A 104 7.18 -3.47 11.33
CA ASN A 104 7.19 -2.04 11.64
C ASN A 104 7.29 -1.16 10.39
N ASP A 105 8.05 -1.59 9.38
CA ASP A 105 8.16 -0.85 8.11
C ASP A 105 6.83 -0.85 7.37
N ILE A 106 6.16 -2.01 7.29
CA ILE A 106 4.84 -2.11 6.65
C ILE A 106 3.82 -1.24 7.42
N ARG A 107 3.80 -1.30 8.74
CA ARG A 107 2.92 -0.48 9.59
C ARG A 107 3.18 1.01 9.40
N LEU A 108 4.44 1.43 9.41
CA LEU A 108 4.83 2.81 9.18
C LEU A 108 4.36 3.28 7.81
N GLN A 109 4.62 2.50 6.77
CA GLN A 109 4.24 2.84 5.41
C GLN A 109 2.72 2.99 5.26
N VAL A 110 1.92 2.05 5.78
CA VAL A 110 0.45 2.13 5.74
C VAL A 110 -0.06 3.42 6.41
N ARG A 111 0.50 3.79 7.57
CA ARG A 111 0.14 5.03 8.27
C ARG A 111 0.51 6.28 7.47
N MET A 112 1.69 6.31 6.88
CA MET A 112 2.18 7.46 6.11
C MET A 112 1.46 7.62 4.78
N ASP A 113 1.17 6.54 4.08
CA ASP A 113 0.37 6.53 2.86
C ASP A 113 -1.06 7.03 3.14
N THR A 114 -1.66 6.57 4.23
CA THR A 114 -2.99 7.01 4.67
C THR A 114 -2.99 8.49 5.04
N ALA A 115 -1.99 8.95 5.81
CA ALA A 115 -1.84 10.36 6.15
C ALA A 115 -1.70 11.23 4.89
N THR A 116 -0.88 10.79 3.92
CA THR A 116 -0.68 11.50 2.66
C THR A 116 -1.98 11.64 1.86
N ARG A 117 -2.81 10.60 1.83
CA ARG A 117 -4.14 10.67 1.20
C ARG A 117 -5.03 11.71 1.89
N TYR A 118 -5.09 11.72 3.22
CA TYR A 118 -5.87 12.73 3.95
C TYR A 118 -5.33 14.16 3.76
N LEU A 119 -4.01 14.34 3.72
CA LEU A 119 -3.39 15.64 3.45
C LEU A 119 -3.80 16.21 2.10
N LYS A 120 -3.94 15.35 1.09
CA LYS A 120 -4.29 15.72 -0.29
C LYS A 120 -5.80 15.84 -0.50
N ALA A 121 -6.59 14.92 0.06
CA ALA A 121 -8.01 14.78 -0.26
C ALA A 121 -8.96 15.44 0.76
N SER A 122 -8.45 15.96 1.89
CA SER A 122 -9.31 16.52 2.95
C SER A 122 -8.80 17.84 3.51
N ASN A 123 -9.71 18.53 4.23
CA ASN A 123 -9.39 19.74 5.01
C ASN A 123 -9.16 19.46 6.50
N LEU A 124 -8.99 18.20 6.90
CA LEU A 124 -8.73 17.84 8.29
C LEU A 124 -7.45 18.53 8.80
N SER A 125 -7.45 18.97 10.06
CA SER A 125 -6.24 19.50 10.68
C SER A 125 -5.15 18.43 10.78
N ILE A 126 -3.89 18.84 10.86
CA ILE A 126 -2.76 17.90 11.03
C ILE A 126 -2.93 17.09 12.32
N ALA A 127 -3.40 17.75 13.40
CA ALA A 127 -3.72 17.06 14.67
C ALA A 127 -4.80 15.98 14.49
N ARG A 128 -5.83 16.25 13.68
CA ARG A 128 -6.87 15.25 13.43
C ARG A 128 -6.33 14.08 12.61
N ILE A 129 -5.52 14.37 11.59
CA ILE A 129 -4.88 13.32 10.77
C ILE A 129 -3.95 12.47 11.63
N SER A 130 -3.17 13.07 12.55
CA SER A 130 -2.29 12.30 13.43
C SER A 130 -3.06 11.28 14.26
N GLY A 131 -4.22 11.65 14.79
CA GLY A 131 -5.10 10.71 15.51
C GLY A 131 -5.65 9.60 14.63
N VAL A 132 -6.12 9.94 13.40
CA VAL A 132 -6.65 8.96 12.45
C VAL A 132 -5.63 7.90 12.05
N VAL A 133 -4.34 8.26 11.99
CA VAL A 133 -3.27 7.30 11.66
C VAL A 133 -2.58 6.71 12.90
N GLY A 134 -3.21 6.82 14.08
CA GLY A 134 -2.81 6.13 15.29
C GLY A 134 -1.62 6.74 16.03
N TYR A 135 -1.41 8.06 15.92
CA TYR A 135 -0.46 8.78 16.77
C TYR A 135 -1.19 9.49 17.92
N SER A 136 -0.61 9.41 19.11
CA SER A 136 -1.14 10.04 20.32
C SER A 136 -1.05 11.57 20.27
N ASP A 137 -0.06 12.11 19.54
CA ASP A 137 0.17 13.54 19.42
C ASP A 137 0.69 13.96 18.04
N GLN A 138 0.42 15.22 17.68
CA GLN A 138 0.81 15.79 16.38
C GLN A 138 2.32 15.92 16.22
N ALA A 139 3.08 16.18 17.29
CA ALA A 139 4.52 16.40 17.18
C ALA A 139 5.25 15.12 16.83
N SER A 140 4.87 13.99 17.46
CA SER A 140 5.40 12.67 17.14
C SER A 140 5.06 12.25 15.72
N PHE A 141 3.83 12.49 15.27
CA PHE A 141 3.42 12.26 13.89
C PHE A 141 4.26 13.09 12.92
N THR A 142 4.40 14.40 13.16
CA THR A 142 5.14 15.30 12.25
C THR A 142 6.59 14.87 12.11
N ARG A 143 7.26 14.49 13.21
CA ARG A 143 8.64 13.97 13.18
C ARG A 143 8.74 12.67 12.38
N ALA A 144 7.82 11.73 12.62
CA ALA A 144 7.81 10.45 11.90
C ALA A 144 7.54 10.65 10.41
N PHE A 145 6.58 11.50 10.05
CA PHE A 145 6.23 11.81 8.66
C PHE A 145 7.39 12.47 7.92
N GLN A 146 8.05 13.46 8.55
CA GLN A 146 9.21 14.12 7.97
C GLN A 146 10.40 13.17 7.80
N LYS A 147 10.65 12.29 8.78
CA LYS A 147 11.69 11.27 8.68
C LYS A 147 11.44 10.29 7.54
N TRP A 148 10.17 9.92 7.32
CA TRP A 148 9.77 8.97 6.28
C TRP A 148 9.78 9.58 4.88
N GLY A 149 9.23 10.78 4.69
CA GLY A 149 9.00 11.40 3.39
C GLY A 149 9.90 12.61 3.09
N GLY A 150 10.80 13.00 4.01
CA GLY A 150 11.69 14.15 3.86
C GLY A 150 11.04 15.52 4.10
N GLU A 151 9.70 15.61 4.03
CA GLU A 151 8.95 16.86 4.17
C GLU A 151 7.93 16.78 5.30
N THR A 152 7.59 17.94 5.87
CA THR A 152 6.53 18.00 6.89
C THR A 152 5.13 17.86 6.25
N PRO A 153 4.12 17.39 7.02
CA PRO A 153 2.73 17.29 6.55
C PRO A 153 2.17 18.60 5.98
N ASP A 154 2.52 19.74 6.59
CA ASP A 154 2.08 21.06 6.13
C ASP A 154 2.65 21.42 4.76
N VAL A 155 3.91 21.10 4.50
CA VAL A 155 4.56 21.34 3.20
C VAL A 155 3.88 20.50 2.12
N VAL A 156 3.66 19.21 2.37
CA VAL A 156 2.97 18.30 1.43
C VAL A 156 1.57 18.82 1.09
N ARG A 157 0.81 19.27 2.10
CA ARG A 157 -0.52 19.85 1.90
C ARG A 157 -0.49 21.11 1.06
N LYS A 158 0.42 22.04 1.35
CA LYS A 158 0.55 23.31 0.62
C LYS A 158 0.89 23.08 -0.84
N LYS A 159 1.87 22.22 -1.12
CA LYS A 159 2.27 21.84 -2.49
C LYS A 159 1.07 21.30 -3.28
N HIS A 160 0.32 20.38 -2.71
CA HIS A 160 -0.84 19.80 -3.39
C HIS A 160 -1.92 20.84 -3.71
N ARG A 161 -2.23 21.74 -2.78
CA ARG A 161 -3.21 22.82 -2.99
C ARG A 161 -2.78 23.81 -4.08
N GLN A 162 -1.49 24.09 -4.20
CA GLN A 162 -0.95 24.97 -5.23
C GLN A 162 -1.05 24.32 -6.62
N THR A 163 -0.73 23.03 -6.72
CA THR A 163 -0.83 22.26 -7.98
C THR A 163 -2.28 22.19 -8.48
N THR A 164 -3.24 22.01 -7.58
CA THR A 164 -4.67 21.93 -7.94
C THR A 164 -5.22 23.28 -8.43
N LYS A 165 -4.73 24.41 -7.92
CA LYS A 165 -5.15 25.77 -8.36
C LYS A 165 -4.57 26.16 -9.72
N HIS A 166 -3.52 25.55 -10.17
CA HIS A 166 -2.86 25.88 -11.45
C HIS A 166 -3.43 25.09 -12.63
N ASN A 167 -4.21 24.04 -12.34
CA ASN A 167 -4.85 23.17 -13.34
C ASN A 167 -6.36 23.47 -13.55
N GLN A 168 -6.88 24.57 -13.02
CA GLN A 168 -8.21 25.09 -13.27
C GLN A 168 -8.13 26.40 -14.10
#